data_646c3b63d795ccef675d004597c55e57
#
_entry.id   646c3b63d795ccef675d004597c55e57
#
_cell.length_a   1.000
_cell.length_b   1.000
_cell.length_c   1.000
_cell.angle_alpha   90.00
_cell.angle_beta   90.00
_cell.angle_gamma   90.00
#
_symmetry.space_group_name_H-M   'P 1'
#
loop_
_entity.id
_entity.type
_entity.pdbx_description
1 polymer ?
#
loop_
_entity_poly.entity_id
_entity_poly.type
_entity_poly.pdbx_seq_one_letter_code
_entity_poly.pdbx_strand_id
1 'polypeptide(L)'
;MKLELRYGRSFIEDLKKLDAAAKKRVLNFVFVEFAFSENLHSLPQLHQIDSSGIFHRFTLDNYLVGIEVKGEIVKFLRVIPMPDV
;
A
#
# COMPACT_ATOMS: atom_id res chain seq x y z
N MET A 1 0.79 13.83 -12.88
CA MET A 1 -0.60 13.71 -12.40
C MET A 1 -0.61 13.13 -11.01
N LYS A 2 -1.42 13.70 -10.13
CA LYS A 2 -1.53 13.20 -8.76
C LYS A 2 -2.41 11.97 -8.71
N LEU A 3 -1.94 10.94 -8.03
CA LEU A 3 -2.76 9.78 -7.73
C LEU A 3 -3.81 10.16 -6.68
N GLU A 4 -5.03 9.64 -6.83
CA GLU A 4 -6.06 9.76 -5.82
C GLU A 4 -6.00 8.54 -4.93
N LEU A 5 -5.81 8.74 -3.63
CA LEU A 5 -5.66 7.66 -2.68
C LEU A 5 -6.97 7.38 -1.97
N ARG A 6 -7.30 6.10 -1.85
CA ARG A 6 -8.47 5.65 -1.12
C ARG A 6 -8.07 4.53 -0.17
N TYR A 7 -8.87 4.33 0.86
CA TYR A 7 -8.55 3.37 1.92
C TYR A 7 -9.72 2.44 2.13
N GLY A 8 -9.50 1.16 1.92
CA GLY A 8 -10.50 0.13 2.16
C GLY A 8 -10.71 -0.09 3.65
N ARG A 9 -11.88 -0.60 4.00
CA ARG A 9 -12.23 -0.88 5.40
C ARG A 9 -11.27 -1.87 6.04
N SER A 10 -10.91 -2.91 5.32
CA SER A 10 -9.97 -3.92 5.82
C SER A 10 -8.59 -3.34 6.08
N PHE A 11 -8.14 -2.41 5.23
CA PHE A 11 -6.88 -1.71 5.44
C PHE A 11 -6.90 -0.90 6.74
N ILE A 12 -7.99 -0.18 6.98
CA ILE A 12 -8.13 0.62 8.20
C ILE A 12 -8.15 -0.28 9.43
N GLU A 13 -8.86 -1.40 9.37
CA GLU A 13 -8.89 -2.36 10.47
C GLU A 13 -7.52 -2.99 10.73
N ASP A 14 -6.78 -3.31 9.65
CA ASP A 14 -5.43 -3.83 9.78
C ASP A 14 -4.50 -2.81 10.46
N LEU A 15 -4.62 -1.53 10.08
CA LEU A 15 -3.82 -0.46 10.70
C LEU A 15 -4.03 -0.39 12.20
N LYS A 16 -5.27 -0.56 12.65
CA LYS A 16 -5.60 -0.50 14.07
C LYS A 16 -4.95 -1.61 14.88
N LYS A 17 -4.60 -2.73 14.23
CA LYS A 17 -3.95 -3.87 14.88
C LYS A 17 -2.44 -3.74 14.96
N LEU A 18 -1.85 -2.80 14.25
CA LEU A 18 -0.41 -2.59 14.27
C LEU A 18 0.00 -1.87 15.54
N ASP A 19 1.24 -2.11 16.01
CA ASP A 19 1.79 -1.32 17.11
C ASP A 19 2.01 0.13 16.65
N ALA A 20 2.28 1.01 17.60
CA ALA A 20 2.41 2.44 17.31
C ALA A 20 3.52 2.75 16.31
N ALA A 21 4.66 2.08 16.43
CA ALA A 21 5.79 2.30 15.54
C ALA A 21 5.48 1.85 14.11
N ALA A 22 4.89 0.66 13.96
CA ALA A 22 4.52 0.13 12.65
C ALA A 22 3.44 0.98 11.99
N LYS A 23 2.43 1.37 12.77
CA LYS A 23 1.35 2.24 12.27
C LYS A 23 1.92 3.55 11.74
N LYS A 24 2.80 4.17 12.51
CA LYS A 24 3.45 5.42 12.10
C LYS A 24 4.25 5.24 10.82
N ARG A 25 4.97 4.13 10.71
CA ARG A 25 5.78 3.83 9.52
C ARG A 25 4.91 3.69 8.27
N VAL A 26 3.80 2.94 8.37
CA VAL A 26 2.89 2.73 7.25
C VAL A 26 2.23 4.05 6.85
N LEU A 27 1.72 4.81 7.81
CA LEU A 27 1.06 6.08 7.53
C LEU A 27 2.02 7.09 6.90
N ASN A 28 3.26 7.14 7.37
CA ASN A 28 4.26 8.01 6.78
C ASN A 28 4.54 7.63 5.32
N PHE A 29 4.67 6.35 5.05
CA PHE A 29 4.87 5.90 3.67
C PHE A 29 3.68 6.29 2.79
N VAL A 30 2.46 6.02 3.24
CA VAL A 30 1.26 6.26 2.46
C VAL A 30 1.05 7.76 2.21
N PHE A 31 1.15 8.58 3.26
CA PHE A 31 0.81 10.00 3.17
C PHE A 31 1.96 10.87 2.67
N VAL A 32 3.20 10.42 2.78
CA VAL A 32 4.35 11.22 2.37
C VAL A 32 4.99 10.65 1.11
N GLU A 33 5.48 9.42 1.18
CA GLU A 33 6.23 8.86 0.05
C GLU A 33 5.34 8.50 -1.12
N PHE A 34 4.25 7.79 -0.85
CA PHE A 34 3.36 7.31 -1.90
C PHE A 34 2.56 8.46 -2.52
N ALA A 35 2.07 9.37 -1.70
CA ALA A 35 1.24 10.48 -2.16
C ALA A 35 1.99 11.43 -3.09
N PHE A 36 3.31 11.53 -2.96
CA PHE A 36 4.14 12.36 -3.81
C PHE A 36 4.70 11.64 -5.03
N SER A 37 4.39 10.35 -5.18
CA SER A 37 4.80 9.60 -6.36
C SER A 37 3.95 10.04 -7.55
N GLU A 38 4.59 10.37 -8.66
CA GLU A 38 3.88 10.74 -9.88
C GLU A 38 3.49 9.52 -10.70
N ASN A 39 4.16 8.41 -10.47
CA ASN A 39 3.98 7.19 -11.24
C ASN A 39 4.21 5.99 -10.35
N LEU A 40 3.24 5.06 -10.34
CA LEU A 40 3.36 3.81 -9.59
C LEU A 40 4.58 3.00 -9.96
N HIS A 41 4.95 3.02 -11.22
CA HIS A 41 6.10 2.25 -11.70
C HIS A 41 7.44 2.79 -11.21
N SER A 42 7.45 3.97 -10.62
CA SER A 42 8.66 4.51 -9.99
C SER A 42 8.93 3.92 -8.61
N LEU A 43 7.98 3.17 -8.04
CA LEU A 43 8.14 2.54 -6.75
C LEU A 43 8.85 1.19 -6.90
N PRO A 44 10.08 1.04 -6.39
CA PRO A 44 10.88 -0.15 -6.67
C PRO A 44 10.36 -1.43 -6.02
N GLN A 45 9.54 -1.32 -4.98
CA GLN A 45 9.00 -2.49 -4.28
C GLN A 45 7.65 -2.96 -4.81
N LEU A 46 7.12 -2.31 -5.83
CA LEU A 46 5.80 -2.63 -6.33
C LEU A 46 5.84 -3.85 -7.23
N HIS A 47 5.00 -4.82 -6.93
CA HIS A 47 4.86 -6.05 -7.73
C HIS A 47 3.42 -6.26 -8.12
N GLN A 48 3.19 -6.54 -9.41
CA GLN A 48 1.86 -6.87 -9.90
C GLN A 48 1.50 -8.27 -9.44
N ILE A 49 0.30 -8.44 -8.86
CA ILE A 49 -0.14 -9.73 -8.32
C ILE A 49 -0.75 -10.60 -9.40
N ASP A 50 -1.47 -10.01 -10.33
CA ASP A 50 -2.15 -10.76 -11.38
C ASP A 50 -1.93 -10.13 -12.75
N SER A 51 -2.49 -10.77 -13.79
CA SER A 51 -2.32 -10.32 -15.16
C SER A 51 -3.24 -9.15 -15.55
N SER A 52 -4.19 -8.78 -14.70
CA SER A 52 -5.12 -7.70 -14.99
C SER A 52 -4.47 -6.32 -14.92
N GLY A 53 -3.39 -6.18 -14.17
CA GLY A 53 -2.76 -4.89 -13.91
C GLY A 53 -3.48 -4.05 -12.87
N ILE A 54 -4.50 -4.61 -12.22
CA ILE A 54 -5.31 -3.91 -11.21
C ILE A 54 -4.72 -4.08 -9.82
N PHE A 55 -4.30 -5.30 -9.48
CA PHE A 55 -3.85 -5.62 -8.12
C PHE A 55 -2.33 -5.64 -8.05
N HIS A 56 -1.80 -4.91 -7.09
CA HIS A 56 -0.36 -4.81 -6.84
C HIS A 56 -0.09 -5.00 -5.36
N ARG A 57 1.15 -5.34 -5.06
CA ARG A 57 1.61 -5.43 -3.67
C ARG A 57 3.00 -4.83 -3.56
N PHE A 58 3.32 -4.36 -2.37
CA PHE A 58 4.68 -3.96 -2.05
C PHE A 58 4.98 -4.32 -0.60
N THR A 59 6.26 -4.41 -0.29
CA THR A 59 6.70 -4.67 1.07
C THR A 59 7.19 -3.38 1.70
N LEU A 60 6.89 -3.22 2.98
CA LEU A 60 7.32 -2.07 3.76
C LEU A 60 7.77 -2.62 5.11
N ASP A 61 9.10 -2.63 5.33
CA ASP A 61 9.70 -3.30 6.46
C ASP A 61 9.24 -4.77 6.51
N ASN A 62 8.58 -5.20 7.58
CA ASN A 62 8.06 -6.56 7.72
C ASN A 62 6.59 -6.68 7.39
N TYR A 63 6.06 -5.73 6.61
CA TYR A 63 4.64 -5.71 6.28
C TYR A 63 4.42 -5.82 4.78
N LEU A 64 3.33 -6.46 4.42
CA LEU A 64 2.88 -6.58 3.04
C LEU A 64 1.65 -5.69 2.86
N VAL A 65 1.70 -4.82 1.87
CA VAL A 65 0.60 -3.90 1.57
C VAL A 65 0.04 -4.25 0.20
N GLY A 66 -1.27 -4.53 0.16
CA GLY A 66 -1.97 -4.80 -1.09
C GLY A 66 -2.76 -3.59 -1.54
N ILE A 67 -2.69 -3.28 -2.81
CA ILE A 67 -3.40 -2.14 -3.39
C ILE A 67 -4.15 -2.54 -4.65
N GLU A 68 -5.20 -1.78 -4.95
CA GLU A 68 -5.95 -1.88 -6.20
C GLU A 68 -5.75 -0.58 -6.97
N VAL A 69 -5.39 -0.69 -8.25
CA VAL A 69 -5.13 0.47 -9.09
C VAL A 69 -6.13 0.48 -10.24
N LYS A 70 -6.91 1.55 -10.33
CA LYS A 70 -7.83 1.80 -11.44
C LYS A 70 -7.65 3.22 -11.94
N GLY A 71 -7.01 3.37 -13.11
CA GLY A 71 -6.66 4.69 -13.62
C GLY A 71 -5.72 5.41 -12.68
N GLU A 72 -6.15 6.56 -12.18
CA GLU A 72 -5.36 7.36 -11.22
C GLU A 72 -5.78 7.12 -9.77
N ILE A 73 -6.72 6.20 -9.54
CA ILE A 73 -7.22 5.89 -8.20
C ILE A 73 -6.48 4.68 -7.66
N VAL A 74 -5.87 4.84 -6.51
CA VAL A 74 -5.17 3.77 -5.79
C VAL A 74 -5.88 3.53 -4.47
N LYS A 75 -6.41 2.32 -4.30
CA LYS A 75 -7.10 1.94 -3.07
C LYS A 75 -6.23 0.98 -2.28
N PHE A 76 -5.95 1.32 -1.03
CA PHE A 76 -5.21 0.45 -0.12
C PHE A 76 -6.19 -0.57 0.44
N LEU A 77 -5.89 -1.85 0.20
CA LEU A 77 -6.80 -2.95 0.54
C LEU A 77 -6.44 -3.63 1.86
N ARG A 78 -5.16 -3.93 2.07
CA ARG A 78 -4.70 -4.64 3.24
C ARG A 78 -3.29 -4.21 3.62
N VAL A 79 -2.99 -4.28 4.92
CA VAL A 79 -1.62 -4.24 5.41
C VAL A 79 -1.49 -5.33 6.48
N ILE A 80 -0.64 -6.32 6.20
CA ILE A 80 -0.50 -7.49 7.06
C ILE A 80 0.98 -7.76 7.33
N PRO A 81 1.33 -8.37 8.47
CA PRO A 81 2.70 -8.82 8.69
C PRO A 81 3.09 -9.84 7.64
N MET A 82 4.33 -9.79 7.19
CA MET A 82 4.83 -10.80 6.29
C MET A 82 4.92 -12.14 7.02
N PRO A 83 4.47 -13.23 6.38
CA PRO A 83 4.57 -14.54 7.02
C PRO A 83 6.03 -14.92 7.19
N ASP A 84 6.35 -15.54 8.33
CA ASP A 84 7.66 -16.12 8.56
C ASP A 84 7.81 -17.35 7.66
N VAL A 85 8.92 -17.41 6.98
CA VAL A 85 9.23 -18.53 6.09
C VAL A 85 10.22 -19.45 6.76
#